data_4772328f87403aabd991aab37f6e8fd7
#
_entry.id   4772328f87403aabd991aab37f6e8fd7
#
_cell.length_a   1.000
_cell.length_b   1.000
_cell.length_c   1.000
_cell.angle_alpha   90.00
_cell.angle_beta   90.00
_cell.angle_gamma   90.00
#
_symmetry.space_group_name_H-M   'P 1'
#
loop_
_entity.id
_entity.type
_entity.pdbx_description
1 polymer ?
#
loop_
_entity_poly.entity_id
_entity_poly.type
_entity_poly.pdbx_seq_one_letter_code
_entity_poly.pdbx_strand_id
1 'polypeptide(L)'
;TGLVLFIACAISFHAAKREIQSAAQSLFLSQSQTANAYLSAPGSVDTQSLLQFAEQCDLSVAVVDGGTLLTFTPTLTAEMRDALLAELKEDAVGETLYSSKAQSGTFVLTAAGKEWRAALQNHSASTTQWYNVLVLQPMTTDVSRVMRLLVQYAGVFCIAWAALIIVAAWLSKRVIRPVEAAHTEQLRFLAGASHELKTPLAVISTSIDLLRRGVSDPE
;
A
#
# COMPACT_ATOMS: atom_id res chain seq x y z
N THR A 1 -17.15 -11.72 5.19
CA THR A 1 -16.95 -11.24 3.80
C THR A 1 -16.23 -9.89 3.78
N GLY A 2 -16.68 -8.86 4.52
CA GLY A 2 -16.04 -7.54 4.56
C GLY A 2 -14.59 -7.56 5.05
N LEU A 3 -14.28 -8.36 6.07
CA LEU A 3 -12.93 -8.53 6.59
C LEU A 3 -11.97 -9.14 5.54
N VAL A 4 -12.44 -10.14 4.79
CA VAL A 4 -11.64 -10.78 3.73
C VAL A 4 -11.33 -9.79 2.62
N LEU A 5 -12.30 -8.98 2.21
CA LEU A 5 -12.13 -7.95 1.20
C LEU A 5 -11.16 -6.85 1.66
N PHE A 6 -11.25 -6.45 2.92
CA PHE A 6 -10.30 -5.49 3.52
C PHE A 6 -8.86 -6.05 3.53
N ILE A 7 -8.69 -7.30 3.98
CA ILE A 7 -7.38 -7.96 4.01
C ILE A 7 -6.80 -8.08 2.59
N ALA A 8 -7.60 -8.52 1.62
CA ALA A 8 -7.17 -8.64 0.24
C ALA A 8 -6.73 -7.28 -0.34
N CYS A 9 -7.50 -6.21 -0.09
CA CYS A 9 -7.18 -4.86 -0.53
C CYS A 9 -5.90 -4.33 0.13
N ALA A 10 -5.72 -4.57 1.44
CA ALA A 10 -4.52 -4.19 2.18
C ALA A 10 -3.27 -4.92 1.67
N ILE A 11 -3.36 -6.22 1.40
CA ILE A 11 -2.26 -7.02 0.84
C ILE A 11 -1.90 -6.50 -0.56
N SER A 12 -2.90 -6.27 -1.42
CA SER A 12 -2.69 -5.76 -2.78
C SER A 12 -2.06 -4.37 -2.78
N PHE A 13 -2.52 -3.47 -1.90
CA PHE A 13 -1.91 -2.16 -1.72
C PHE A 13 -0.46 -2.26 -1.26
N HIS A 14 -0.17 -3.13 -0.29
CA HIS A 14 1.18 -3.30 0.23
C HIS A 14 2.13 -3.88 -0.84
N ALA A 15 1.65 -4.84 -1.64
CA ALA A 15 2.40 -5.38 -2.77
C ALA A 15 2.68 -4.32 -3.83
N ALA A 16 1.67 -3.54 -4.24
CA ALA A 16 1.82 -2.46 -5.21
C ALA A 16 2.77 -1.35 -4.72
N LYS A 17 2.71 -0.99 -3.43
CA LYS A 17 3.65 -0.04 -2.82
C LYS A 17 5.09 -0.54 -2.92
N ARG A 18 5.34 -1.81 -2.57
CA ARG A 18 6.67 -2.42 -2.68
C ARG A 18 7.18 -2.44 -4.12
N GLU A 19 6.32 -2.78 -5.06
CA GLU A 19 6.66 -2.81 -6.49
C GLU A 19 7.07 -1.43 -7.00
N ILE A 20 6.31 -0.37 -6.65
CA ILE A 20 6.69 1.01 -7.01
C ILE A 20 8.03 1.39 -6.41
N GLN A 21 8.25 1.09 -5.12
CA GLN A 21 9.51 1.42 -4.46
C GLN A 21 10.70 0.68 -5.09
N SER A 22 10.55 -0.61 -5.41
CA SER A 22 11.60 -1.39 -6.07
C SER A 22 11.86 -0.93 -7.50
N ALA A 23 10.80 -0.60 -8.27
CA ALA A 23 10.92 -0.06 -9.61
C ALA A 23 11.61 1.32 -9.60
N ALA A 24 11.24 2.20 -8.67
CA ALA A 24 11.87 3.50 -8.51
C ALA A 24 13.36 3.37 -8.13
N GLN A 25 13.70 2.40 -7.28
CA GLN A 25 15.09 2.13 -6.91
C GLN A 25 15.90 1.59 -8.09
N SER A 26 15.37 0.64 -8.85
CA SER A 26 16.06 0.08 -10.02
C SER A 26 16.25 1.12 -11.12
N LEU A 27 15.23 1.98 -11.32
CA LEU A 27 15.33 3.10 -12.27
C LEU A 27 16.41 4.09 -11.84
N PHE A 28 16.43 4.49 -10.56
CA PHE A 28 17.45 5.39 -10.03
C PHE A 28 18.86 4.82 -10.19
N LEU A 29 19.06 3.52 -9.91
CA LEU A 29 20.35 2.85 -10.12
C LEU A 29 20.78 2.89 -11.59
N SER A 30 19.89 2.59 -12.52
CA SER A 30 20.17 2.69 -13.96
C SER A 30 20.51 4.11 -14.38
N GLN A 31 19.76 5.10 -13.89
CA GLN A 31 20.00 6.51 -14.18
C GLN A 31 21.33 7.00 -13.59
N SER A 32 21.66 6.58 -12.34
CA SER A 32 22.94 6.93 -11.71
C SER A 32 24.14 6.34 -12.46
N GLN A 33 24.01 5.12 -12.96
CA GLN A 33 25.03 4.51 -13.83
C GLN A 33 25.18 5.26 -15.15
N THR A 34 24.09 5.69 -15.75
CA THR A 34 24.12 6.48 -17.01
C THR A 34 24.76 7.85 -16.77
N ALA A 35 24.39 8.56 -15.70
CA ALA A 35 25.03 9.83 -15.33
C ALA A 35 26.54 9.66 -15.13
N ASN A 36 26.94 8.56 -14.50
CA ASN A 36 28.33 8.23 -14.32
C ASN A 36 29.07 7.93 -15.62
N ALA A 37 28.43 7.28 -16.58
CA ALA A 37 29.02 7.01 -17.90
C ALA A 37 29.37 8.31 -18.67
N TYR A 38 28.54 9.36 -18.54
CA TYR A 38 28.84 10.68 -19.11
C TYR A 38 30.09 11.34 -18.50
N LEU A 39 30.35 11.06 -17.22
CA LEU A 39 31.52 11.58 -16.50
C LEU A 39 32.80 10.75 -16.73
N SER A 40 32.64 9.48 -17.11
CA SER A 40 33.76 8.54 -17.31
C SER A 40 34.23 8.46 -18.77
N ALA A 41 33.58 9.17 -19.70
CA ALA A 41 33.90 9.13 -21.11
C ALA A 41 35.33 9.69 -21.36
N PRO A 42 36.19 8.96 -22.07
CA PRO A 42 37.55 9.42 -22.36
C PRO A 42 37.50 10.60 -23.34
N GLY A 43 37.99 11.76 -22.92
CA GLY A 43 38.26 12.88 -23.80
C GLY A 43 37.72 14.24 -23.40
N SER A 44 36.55 14.36 -22.87
CA SER A 44 35.99 15.56 -22.20
C SER A 44 34.66 15.18 -21.56
N VAL A 45 34.44 15.64 -20.34
CA VAL A 45 33.12 15.54 -19.71
C VAL A 45 32.13 16.31 -20.57
N ASP A 46 31.19 15.61 -21.22
CA ASP A 46 30.11 16.27 -21.94
C ASP A 46 29.11 16.85 -20.94
N THR A 47 29.47 17.98 -20.37
CA THR A 47 28.73 18.68 -19.32
C THR A 47 27.32 19.06 -19.79
N GLN A 48 27.17 19.36 -21.09
CA GLN A 48 25.88 19.77 -21.64
C GLN A 48 24.91 18.60 -21.72
N SER A 49 25.36 17.46 -22.23
CA SER A 49 24.54 16.23 -22.25
C SER A 49 24.22 15.71 -20.86
N LEU A 50 25.17 15.79 -19.92
CA LEU A 50 24.95 15.44 -18.51
C LEU A 50 23.87 16.34 -17.86
N LEU A 51 23.95 17.65 -18.06
CA LEU A 51 22.96 18.60 -17.52
C LEU A 51 21.57 18.33 -18.10
N GLN A 52 21.46 18.13 -19.41
CA GLN A 52 20.20 17.80 -20.06
C GLN A 52 19.61 16.48 -19.55
N PHE A 53 20.42 15.46 -19.38
CA PHE A 53 20.02 14.18 -18.83
C PHE A 53 19.58 14.31 -17.36
N ALA A 54 20.34 15.02 -16.54
CA ALA A 54 20.02 15.26 -15.14
C ALA A 54 18.69 15.99 -14.98
N GLU A 55 18.43 17.00 -15.82
CA GLU A 55 17.16 17.74 -15.82
C GLU A 55 15.97 16.87 -16.24
N GLN A 56 16.13 16.05 -17.28
CA GLN A 56 15.08 15.12 -17.74
C GLN A 56 14.72 14.06 -16.69
N CYS A 57 15.69 13.62 -15.91
CA CYS A 57 15.53 12.57 -14.90
C CYS A 57 15.26 13.09 -13.49
N ASP A 58 15.17 14.41 -13.30
CA ASP A 58 15.07 15.07 -11.98
C ASP A 58 16.22 14.63 -11.03
N LEU A 59 17.43 14.59 -11.60
CA LEU A 59 18.63 14.22 -10.87
C LEU A 59 19.46 15.44 -10.55
N SER A 60 20.11 15.38 -9.40
CA SER A 60 21.16 16.33 -9.02
C SER A 60 22.49 15.61 -8.97
N VAL A 61 23.45 16.08 -9.75
CA VAL A 61 24.78 15.47 -9.82
C VAL A 61 25.80 16.40 -9.18
N ALA A 62 26.57 15.86 -8.26
CA ALA A 62 27.68 16.57 -7.63
C ALA A 62 28.97 15.72 -7.80
N VAL A 63 30.06 16.38 -8.12
CA VAL A 63 31.36 15.75 -8.28
C VAL A 63 32.33 16.37 -7.27
N VAL A 64 33.01 15.54 -6.51
CA VAL A 64 34.12 15.94 -5.65
C VAL A 64 35.41 15.51 -6.30
N ASP A 65 36.20 16.49 -6.74
CA ASP A 65 37.51 16.27 -7.34
C ASP A 65 38.60 16.89 -6.44
N GLY A 66 39.52 16.06 -5.94
CA GLY A 66 40.60 16.49 -5.07
C GLY A 66 40.18 17.29 -3.84
N GLY A 67 38.97 17.06 -3.34
CA GLY A 67 38.38 17.79 -2.20
C GLY A 67 37.57 19.04 -2.59
N THR A 68 37.46 19.38 -3.87
CA THR A 68 36.66 20.49 -4.37
C THR A 68 35.32 19.97 -4.89
N LEU A 69 34.21 20.54 -4.39
CA LEU A 69 32.87 20.18 -4.83
C LEU A 69 32.47 20.97 -6.07
N LEU A 70 32.19 20.25 -7.15
CA LEU A 70 31.61 20.78 -8.37
C LEU A 70 30.16 20.29 -8.48
N THR A 71 29.21 21.19 -8.59
CA THR A 71 27.78 20.85 -8.73
C THR A 71 27.32 21.08 -10.16
N PHE A 72 26.69 20.04 -10.73
CA PHE A 72 26.14 20.06 -12.09
C PHE A 72 24.62 19.97 -12.01
N THR A 73 23.97 20.93 -11.36
CA THR A 73 22.49 20.92 -11.34
C THR A 73 21.90 22.30 -11.20
N PRO A 74 21.08 22.72 -12.15
CA PRO A 74 20.32 23.96 -12.03
C PRO A 74 19.13 23.87 -11.07
N THR A 75 18.71 22.66 -10.66
CA THR A 75 17.48 22.44 -9.87
C THR A 75 17.67 22.54 -8.35
N LEU A 76 18.90 22.50 -7.86
CA LEU A 76 19.21 22.69 -6.44
C LEU A 76 19.35 24.19 -6.11
N THR A 77 18.42 24.71 -5.33
CA THR A 77 18.60 26.04 -4.73
C THR A 77 19.85 26.07 -3.86
N ALA A 78 20.50 27.24 -3.72
CA ALA A 78 21.70 27.37 -2.88
C ALA A 78 21.47 26.88 -1.44
N GLU A 79 20.31 27.20 -0.86
CA GLU A 79 19.91 26.74 0.48
C GLU A 79 19.80 25.21 0.58
N MET A 80 19.22 24.56 -0.42
CA MET A 80 19.06 23.12 -0.44
C MET A 80 20.39 22.40 -0.65
N ARG A 81 21.27 22.99 -1.47
CA ARG A 81 22.64 22.50 -1.64
C ARG A 81 23.41 22.56 -0.34
N ASP A 82 23.34 23.70 0.37
CA ASP A 82 24.09 23.91 1.62
C ASP A 82 23.54 23.02 2.75
N ALA A 83 22.23 22.78 2.80
CA ALA A 83 21.61 21.81 3.71
C ALA A 83 22.04 20.36 3.41
N LEU A 84 22.08 19.96 2.13
CA LEU A 84 22.57 18.65 1.72
C LEU A 84 24.05 18.46 2.07
N LEU A 85 24.87 19.49 1.89
CA LEU A 85 26.28 19.44 2.23
C LEU A 85 26.52 19.41 3.74
N ALA A 86 25.69 20.07 4.53
CA ALA A 86 25.75 20.01 5.99
C ALA A 86 25.42 18.60 6.49
N GLU A 87 24.35 18.02 6.01
CA GLU A 87 23.94 16.64 6.35
C GLU A 87 25.00 15.62 5.93
N LEU A 88 25.53 15.76 4.71
CA LEU A 88 26.61 14.90 4.22
C LEU A 88 27.91 15.03 5.04
N LYS A 89 28.14 16.12 5.73
CA LYS A 89 29.31 16.29 6.61
C LYS A 89 29.12 15.68 7.99
N GLU A 90 27.89 15.60 8.49
CA GLU A 90 27.59 14.98 9.79
C GLU A 90 27.49 13.45 9.71
N ASP A 91 27.12 12.90 8.55
CA ASP A 91 27.04 11.44 8.34
C ASP A 91 28.41 10.83 7.99
N ALA A 92 28.59 9.56 8.33
CA ALA A 92 29.77 8.75 7.92
C ALA A 92 30.01 8.75 6.41
N VAL A 93 28.99 9.09 5.61
CA VAL A 93 29.04 9.29 4.16
C VAL A 93 29.87 10.53 3.78
N GLY A 94 29.90 11.56 4.61
CA GLY A 94 30.67 12.78 4.34
C GLY A 94 32.19 12.53 4.40
N GLU A 95 32.66 11.74 5.37
CA GLU A 95 34.06 11.31 5.40
C GLU A 95 34.44 10.50 4.16
N THR A 96 33.51 9.65 3.67
CA THR A 96 33.73 8.85 2.46
C THR A 96 33.66 9.69 1.20
N LEU A 97 32.78 10.70 1.10
CA LEU A 97 32.63 11.55 -0.08
C LEU A 97 33.94 12.30 -0.43
N TYR A 98 34.69 12.74 0.59
CA TYR A 98 35.93 13.44 0.44
C TYR A 98 37.18 12.54 0.53
N SER A 99 37.00 11.21 0.43
CA SER A 99 38.07 10.22 0.52
C SER A 99 38.34 9.57 -0.84
N SER A 100 39.61 9.33 -1.14
CA SER A 100 40.02 8.52 -2.30
C SER A 100 39.62 7.03 -2.20
N LYS A 101 39.19 6.58 -1.00
CA LYS A 101 38.79 5.19 -0.72
C LYS A 101 37.26 5.07 -0.56
N ALA A 102 36.48 6.01 -1.10
CA ALA A 102 35.04 5.97 -1.03
C ALA A 102 34.50 4.66 -1.58
N GLN A 103 33.64 4.00 -0.82
CA GLN A 103 32.94 2.82 -1.30
C GLN A 103 31.71 3.26 -2.09
N SER A 104 31.58 2.72 -3.31
CA SER A 104 30.37 2.94 -4.11
C SER A 104 29.18 2.28 -3.45
N GLY A 105 28.08 3.01 -3.33
CA GLY A 105 26.89 2.54 -2.66
C GLY A 105 25.67 3.46 -2.86
N THR A 106 24.53 2.98 -2.43
CA THR A 106 23.30 3.78 -2.39
C THR A 106 22.80 3.91 -0.97
N PHE A 107 22.31 5.08 -0.63
CA PHE A 107 21.79 5.41 0.69
C PHE A 107 20.65 6.41 0.57
N VAL A 108 19.91 6.60 1.64
CA VAL A 108 18.84 7.61 1.74
C VAL A 108 19.31 8.63 2.77
N LEU A 109 19.16 9.90 2.42
CA LEU A 109 19.48 11.01 3.32
C LEU A 109 18.27 11.94 3.42
N THR A 110 18.13 12.61 4.54
CA THR A 110 17.08 13.58 4.78
C THR A 110 17.69 14.97 4.88
N ALA A 111 17.39 15.83 3.91
CA ALA A 111 17.89 17.18 3.92
C ALA A 111 16.77 18.17 3.58
N ALA A 112 16.74 19.30 4.28
CA ALA A 112 15.70 20.33 4.15
C ALA A 112 14.26 19.78 4.29
N GLY A 113 14.06 18.79 5.18
CA GLY A 113 12.76 18.16 5.42
C GLY A 113 12.25 17.27 4.27
N LYS A 114 13.11 16.91 3.32
CA LYS A 114 12.82 16.00 2.21
C LYS A 114 13.74 14.80 2.24
N GLU A 115 13.21 13.65 1.87
CA GLU A 115 14.01 12.44 1.67
C GLU A 115 14.61 12.43 0.27
N TRP A 116 15.88 12.10 0.20
CA TRP A 116 16.67 12.01 -1.01
C TRP A 116 17.27 10.61 -1.14
N ARG A 117 17.18 10.06 -2.33
CA ARG A 117 17.92 8.85 -2.69
C ARG A 117 19.26 9.29 -3.26
N ALA A 118 20.34 8.74 -2.74
CA ALA A 118 21.69 9.08 -3.12
C ALA A 118 22.46 7.84 -3.62
N ALA A 119 23.25 8.02 -4.66
CA ALA A 119 24.20 7.04 -5.14
C ALA A 119 25.59 7.67 -5.20
N LEU A 120 26.53 7.10 -4.47
CA LEU A 120 27.93 7.48 -4.47
C LEU A 120 28.72 6.50 -5.34
N GLN A 121 29.54 7.02 -6.23
CA GLN A 121 30.46 6.25 -7.05
C GLN A 121 31.86 6.85 -6.99
N ASN A 122 32.84 6.02 -6.74
CA ASN A 122 34.25 6.40 -6.67
C ASN A 122 34.95 6.07 -7.97
N HIS A 123 35.65 7.03 -8.51
CA HIS A 123 36.56 6.87 -9.64
C HIS A 123 37.95 7.22 -9.23
N SER A 124 38.79 6.20 -9.14
CA SER A 124 40.22 6.35 -8.78
C SER A 124 41.05 5.85 -9.94
N ALA A 125 41.72 6.78 -10.64
CA ALA A 125 42.71 6.45 -11.66
C ALA A 125 44.10 6.19 -11.03
N SER A 126 44.38 6.84 -9.85
CA SER A 126 45.59 6.64 -9.04
C SER A 126 45.33 7.19 -7.63
N THR A 127 46.28 7.00 -6.72
CA THR A 127 46.19 7.54 -5.34
C THR A 127 46.12 9.06 -5.29
N THR A 128 46.55 9.73 -6.35
CA THR A 128 46.58 11.21 -6.48
C THR A 128 45.48 11.77 -7.38
N GLN A 129 44.90 10.96 -8.27
CA GLN A 129 43.83 11.35 -9.18
C GLN A 129 42.58 10.50 -8.88
N TRP A 130 41.69 11.07 -8.14
CA TRP A 130 40.40 10.47 -7.80
C TRP A 130 39.31 11.52 -7.82
N TYR A 131 38.12 11.10 -8.20
CA TYR A 131 36.90 11.89 -8.03
C TYR A 131 35.75 11.01 -7.61
N ASN A 132 34.88 11.58 -6.84
CA ASN A 132 33.66 10.93 -6.36
C ASN A 132 32.46 11.59 -7.02
N VAL A 133 31.56 10.79 -7.54
CA VAL A 133 30.30 11.24 -8.15
C VAL A 133 29.18 10.92 -7.19
N LEU A 134 28.43 11.93 -6.82
CA LEU A 134 27.24 11.81 -6.00
C LEU A 134 26.03 12.17 -6.86
N VAL A 135 25.15 11.22 -7.08
CA VAL A 135 23.87 11.41 -7.78
C VAL A 135 22.75 11.41 -6.75
N LEU A 136 21.92 12.42 -6.79
CA LEU A 136 20.82 12.64 -5.84
C LEU A 136 19.50 12.71 -6.59
N GLN A 137 18.45 12.12 -6.02
CA GLN A 137 17.08 12.19 -6.54
C GLN A 137 16.10 12.43 -5.40
N PRO A 138 15.19 13.43 -5.51
CA PRO A 138 14.18 13.66 -4.48
C PRO A 138 13.13 12.54 -4.51
N MET A 139 12.76 12.01 -3.34
CA MET A 139 11.73 10.95 -3.20
C MET A 139 10.29 11.49 -3.22
N THR A 140 10.10 12.78 -3.44
CA THR A 140 8.76 13.42 -3.46
C THR A 140 7.84 12.86 -4.53
N THR A 141 8.39 12.46 -5.67
CA THR A 141 7.64 11.86 -6.78
C THR A 141 7.06 10.50 -6.41
N ASP A 142 7.79 9.72 -5.60
CA ASP A 142 7.35 8.39 -5.15
C ASP A 142 6.17 8.51 -4.18
N VAL A 143 6.20 9.51 -3.29
CA VAL A 143 5.11 9.77 -2.34
C VAL A 143 3.81 10.12 -3.06
N SER A 144 3.88 10.96 -4.09
CA SER A 144 2.69 11.34 -4.86
C SER A 144 2.08 10.16 -5.64
N ARG A 145 2.91 9.26 -6.15
CA ARG A 145 2.47 8.01 -6.81
C ARG A 145 1.80 7.06 -5.83
N VAL A 146 2.41 6.86 -4.65
CA VAL A 146 1.83 6.03 -3.58
C VAL A 146 0.50 6.61 -3.09
N MET A 147 0.39 7.93 -2.93
CA MET A 147 -0.85 8.59 -2.52
C MET A 147 -1.96 8.41 -3.56
N ARG A 148 -1.66 8.52 -4.84
CA ARG A 148 -2.61 8.27 -5.94
C ARG A 148 -3.12 6.82 -5.91
N LEU A 149 -2.22 5.85 -5.69
CA LEU A 149 -2.61 4.45 -5.53
C LEU A 149 -3.52 4.26 -4.32
N LEU A 150 -3.21 4.86 -3.17
CA LEU A 150 -4.02 4.75 -1.98
C LEU A 150 -5.45 5.22 -2.24
N VAL A 151 -5.62 6.36 -2.91
CA VAL A 151 -6.93 6.87 -3.32
C VAL A 151 -7.66 5.91 -4.26
N GLN A 152 -6.95 5.32 -5.23
CA GLN A 152 -7.53 4.34 -6.15
C GLN A 152 -8.01 3.07 -5.43
N TYR A 153 -7.18 2.49 -4.57
CA TYR A 153 -7.55 1.30 -3.79
C TYR A 153 -8.70 1.58 -2.81
N ALA A 154 -8.69 2.76 -2.17
CA ALA A 154 -9.81 3.19 -1.31
C ALA A 154 -11.11 3.32 -2.10
N GLY A 155 -11.05 3.87 -3.30
CA GLY A 155 -12.22 3.97 -4.20
C GLY A 155 -12.77 2.60 -4.59
N VAL A 156 -11.93 1.68 -5.02
CA VAL A 156 -12.33 0.30 -5.35
C VAL A 156 -12.94 -0.40 -4.13
N PHE A 157 -12.34 -0.24 -2.96
CA PHE A 157 -12.86 -0.80 -1.72
C PHE A 157 -14.25 -0.26 -1.38
N CYS A 158 -14.48 1.06 -1.47
CA CYS A 158 -15.78 1.67 -1.22
C CYS A 158 -16.85 1.18 -2.19
N ILE A 159 -16.52 1.05 -3.48
CA ILE A 159 -17.46 0.52 -4.50
C ILE A 159 -17.82 -0.94 -4.19
N ALA A 160 -16.82 -1.78 -3.90
CA ALA A 160 -17.07 -3.17 -3.56
C ALA A 160 -17.89 -3.34 -2.28
N TRP A 161 -17.68 -2.51 -1.27
CA TRP A 161 -18.47 -2.49 -0.03
C TRP A 161 -19.93 -2.09 -0.30
N ALA A 162 -20.14 -1.03 -1.10
CA ALA A 162 -21.48 -0.60 -1.48
C ALA A 162 -22.22 -1.71 -2.24
N ALA A 163 -21.56 -2.38 -3.19
CA ALA A 163 -22.12 -3.51 -3.91
C ALA A 163 -22.53 -4.67 -2.98
N LEU A 164 -21.68 -5.00 -2.01
CA LEU A 164 -21.99 -6.03 -1.00
C LEU A 164 -23.22 -5.67 -0.16
N ILE A 165 -23.36 -4.41 0.26
CA ILE A 165 -24.51 -3.93 1.01
C ILE A 165 -25.79 -4.06 0.18
N ILE A 166 -25.74 -3.66 -1.10
CA ILE A 166 -26.87 -3.77 -2.01
C ILE A 166 -27.31 -5.23 -2.19
N VAL A 167 -26.35 -6.13 -2.45
CA VAL A 167 -26.61 -7.57 -2.61
C VAL A 167 -27.19 -8.16 -1.33
N ALA A 168 -26.63 -7.85 -0.17
CA ALA A 168 -27.13 -8.32 1.12
C ALA A 168 -28.55 -7.84 1.40
N ALA A 169 -28.85 -6.56 1.13
CA ALA A 169 -30.19 -6.00 1.28
C ALA A 169 -31.20 -6.64 0.32
N TRP A 170 -30.79 -6.88 -0.93
CA TRP A 170 -31.61 -7.55 -1.93
C TRP A 170 -31.92 -9.01 -1.53
N LEU A 171 -30.90 -9.74 -1.09
CA LEU A 171 -31.04 -11.13 -0.66
C LEU A 171 -31.93 -11.24 0.59
N SER A 172 -31.76 -10.34 1.56
CA SER A 172 -32.60 -10.26 2.74
C SER A 172 -34.07 -10.07 2.39
N LYS A 173 -34.36 -9.12 1.48
CA LYS A 173 -35.76 -8.85 1.07
C LYS A 173 -36.38 -10.00 0.27
N ARG A 174 -35.63 -10.64 -0.60
CA ARG A 174 -36.14 -11.60 -1.57
C ARG A 174 -36.17 -13.04 -1.09
N VAL A 175 -35.26 -13.41 -0.19
CA VAL A 175 -35.11 -14.80 0.26
C VAL A 175 -35.42 -14.96 1.75
N ILE A 176 -34.82 -14.15 2.61
CA ILE A 176 -34.92 -14.36 4.06
C ILE A 176 -36.30 -14.05 4.58
N ARG A 177 -36.88 -12.87 4.23
CA ARG A 177 -38.18 -12.47 4.70
C ARG A 177 -39.33 -13.43 4.37
N PRO A 178 -39.49 -13.94 3.14
CA PRO A 178 -40.54 -14.90 2.83
C PRO A 178 -40.36 -16.24 3.56
N VAL A 179 -39.12 -16.68 3.80
CA VAL A 179 -38.86 -17.90 4.56
C VAL A 179 -39.27 -17.72 6.03
N GLU A 180 -38.93 -16.61 6.65
CA GLU A 180 -39.36 -16.28 8.03
C GLU A 180 -40.87 -16.19 8.14
N ALA A 181 -41.54 -15.56 7.16
CA ALA A 181 -43.02 -15.47 7.12
C ALA A 181 -43.65 -16.85 7.03
N ALA A 182 -43.17 -17.72 6.12
CA ALA A 182 -43.67 -19.07 5.98
C ALA A 182 -43.47 -19.92 7.28
N HIS A 183 -42.35 -19.75 7.92
CA HIS A 183 -42.06 -20.45 9.18
C HIS A 183 -42.99 -19.99 10.32
N THR A 184 -43.26 -18.68 10.39
CA THR A 184 -44.17 -18.08 11.38
C THR A 184 -45.60 -18.58 11.15
N GLU A 185 -46.04 -18.72 9.89
CA GLU A 185 -47.37 -19.22 9.52
C GLU A 185 -47.50 -20.71 9.85
N GLN A 186 -46.48 -21.52 9.63
CA GLN A 186 -46.43 -22.90 10.08
C GLN A 186 -46.61 -23.05 11.60
N LEU A 187 -45.93 -22.23 12.40
CA LEU A 187 -46.04 -22.24 13.84
C LEU A 187 -47.45 -21.84 14.30
N ARG A 188 -48.09 -20.84 13.65
CA ARG A 188 -49.47 -20.45 13.92
C ARG A 188 -50.46 -21.55 13.56
N PHE A 189 -50.27 -22.24 12.41
CA PHE A 189 -51.07 -23.37 12.01
C PHE A 189 -51.00 -24.51 13.03
N LEU A 190 -49.78 -24.89 13.47
CA LEU A 190 -49.59 -25.92 14.51
C LEU A 190 -50.26 -25.56 15.83
N ALA A 191 -50.17 -24.29 16.25
CA ALA A 191 -50.82 -23.83 17.47
C ALA A 191 -52.36 -23.88 17.35
N GLY A 192 -52.90 -23.43 16.20
CA GLY A 192 -54.34 -23.50 15.91
C GLY A 192 -54.86 -24.94 15.85
N ALA A 193 -54.15 -25.81 15.12
CA ALA A 193 -54.51 -27.23 15.01
C ALA A 193 -54.48 -27.93 16.39
N SER A 194 -53.52 -27.61 17.23
CA SER A 194 -53.43 -28.14 18.61
C SER A 194 -54.65 -27.72 19.42
N HIS A 195 -55.12 -26.50 19.29
CA HIS A 195 -56.32 -25.99 19.96
C HIS A 195 -57.62 -26.66 19.49
N GLU A 196 -57.74 -26.83 18.15
CA GLU A 196 -58.93 -27.47 17.57
C GLU A 196 -58.94 -28.98 17.82
N LEU A 197 -57.81 -29.64 17.96
CA LEU A 197 -57.73 -31.07 18.33
C LEU A 197 -58.05 -31.28 19.84
N LYS A 198 -57.76 -30.32 20.68
CA LYS A 198 -57.99 -30.45 22.13
C LYS A 198 -59.50 -30.56 22.45
N THR A 199 -60.35 -29.89 21.70
CA THR A 199 -61.81 -29.91 21.89
C THR A 199 -62.43 -31.28 21.58
N PRO A 200 -62.23 -31.90 20.43
CA PRO A 200 -62.78 -33.22 20.16
C PRO A 200 -62.18 -34.31 21.07
N LEU A 201 -60.89 -34.17 21.42
CA LEU A 201 -60.22 -35.10 22.35
C LEU A 201 -60.86 -35.03 23.73
N ALA A 202 -61.18 -33.83 24.22
CA ALA A 202 -61.88 -33.64 25.51
C ALA A 202 -63.28 -34.27 25.45
N VAL A 203 -64.02 -34.10 24.33
CA VAL A 203 -65.35 -34.74 24.18
C VAL A 203 -65.26 -36.27 24.21
N ILE A 204 -64.29 -36.82 23.48
CA ILE A 204 -64.05 -38.28 23.44
C ILE A 204 -63.67 -38.80 24.85
N SER A 205 -62.78 -38.09 25.52
CA SER A 205 -62.36 -38.46 26.89
C SER A 205 -63.55 -38.44 27.84
N THR A 206 -64.41 -37.41 27.78
CA THR A 206 -65.60 -37.32 28.64
C THR A 206 -66.62 -38.39 28.29
N SER A 207 -66.80 -38.73 27.04
CA SER A 207 -67.69 -39.83 26.59
C SER A 207 -67.20 -41.21 27.10
N ILE A 208 -65.89 -41.44 27.05
CA ILE A 208 -65.28 -42.68 27.60
C ILE A 208 -65.48 -42.75 29.12
N ASP A 209 -65.28 -41.64 29.83
CA ASP A 209 -65.47 -41.58 31.27
C ASP A 209 -66.95 -41.83 31.70
N LEU A 210 -67.89 -41.30 30.92
CA LEU A 210 -69.30 -41.57 31.11
C LEU A 210 -69.66 -43.06 30.88
N LEU A 211 -69.14 -43.66 29.82
CA LEU A 211 -69.34 -45.08 29.58
C LEU A 211 -68.69 -45.96 30.66
N ARG A 212 -67.58 -45.56 31.16
CA ARG A 212 -66.88 -46.30 32.23
C ARG A 212 -67.64 -46.23 33.57
N ARG A 213 -68.29 -45.12 33.85
CA ARG A 213 -69.12 -44.96 35.03
C ARG A 213 -70.45 -45.68 34.92
N GLY A 214 -71.04 -45.66 33.69
CA GLY A 214 -72.31 -46.41 33.43
C GLY A 214 -72.18 -47.93 33.46
N VAL A 215 -70.98 -48.47 33.28
CA VAL A 215 -70.71 -49.92 33.40
C VAL A 215 -70.38 -50.37 34.81
N SER A 216 -70.18 -49.39 35.75
CA SER A 216 -69.78 -49.70 37.14
C SER A 216 -70.95 -49.64 38.15
N ASP A 217 -72.19 -49.54 37.69
CA ASP A 217 -73.40 -49.67 38.51
C ASP A 217 -74.13 -50.96 38.13
N PRO A 218 -73.82 -52.14 38.70
CA PRO A 218 -74.74 -53.29 38.72
C PRO A 218 -75.55 -53.17 40.00
N GLU A 219 -76.90 -53.07 39.88
CA GLU A 219 -77.78 -53.42 40.99
C GLU A 219 -77.52 -54.81 41.59
#